data_e03217d72de18c3acaa55a8652fd3a27
#
_entry.id   e03217d72de18c3acaa55a8652fd3a27
#
_cell.length_a   1.000
_cell.length_b   1.000
_cell.length_c   1.000
_cell.angle_alpha   90.00
_cell.angle_beta   90.00
_cell.angle_gamma   90.00
#
_symmetry.space_group_name_H-M   'P 1'
#
loop_
_entity.id
_entity.type
_entity.pdbx_description
1 polymer ?
#
loop_
_entity_poly.entity_id
_entity_poly.type
_entity_poly.pdbx_seq_one_letter_code
_entity_poly.pdbx_strand_id
1 'polypeptide(L)'
;GIMGSKMLTTKDGKYTNAVYGFLAILFKLLEDVKPEYMAVAFDLKAPTARHKMYEGYKANRKGMPEELAEQMPVIKEVLKAMNIEIIEKEGYEADDILGTLSRFGEKQGKEVTILSGDRDTFQLATDNVMIRIPRTKGGKTETEIYDRKKIEENYGIEPKQLIEVKGLQGDTSDNIPGVPGIGEKTALSLIQKYGTIDNLYKELDAGDPSIKGKQRENLENNKNLAELSRTLGTINIEVPLDETLEKLKIKEWNKKEVLDIFKRLNFKRYIDRFNLEDGNDATSQNISNELQDNLFEVKMKTVQEVKEIIKNQKRMIFYLETVNDNNDEKIINEKIQSLSIYNKEENEVYSIDLKKEE
;
A
#
# COMPACT_ATOMS: atom_id res chain seq x y z
N GLY A 1 1.18 4.63 -8.03
CA GLY A 1 0.87 5.07 -9.26
C GLY A 1 0.07 4.21 -10.23
N ILE A 2 -1.26 4.18 -10.11
CA ILE A 2 -2.16 3.52 -11.09
C ILE A 2 -2.44 4.44 -12.31
N MET A 3 -1.75 5.56 -12.43
CA MET A 3 -1.98 6.60 -13.44
C MET A 3 -0.90 6.70 -14.53
N GLY A 4 -0.38 5.61 -15.03
CA GLY A 4 0.57 5.63 -16.14
C GLY A 4 0.17 4.66 -17.23
N SER A 5 -0.08 5.16 -18.44
CA SER A 5 -0.35 4.50 -19.71
C SER A 5 -1.65 3.69 -19.83
N LYS A 6 -2.48 4.03 -20.81
CA LYS A 6 -3.77 3.43 -21.20
C LYS A 6 -4.66 3.02 -20.02
N MET A 7 -5.54 3.92 -19.61
CA MET A 7 -6.61 3.56 -18.68
C MET A 7 -7.45 2.44 -19.28
N LEU A 8 -7.61 1.33 -18.54
CA LEU A 8 -8.52 0.27 -18.93
C LEU A 8 -9.93 0.80 -18.85
N THR A 9 -10.71 0.60 -19.93
CA THR A 9 -12.10 1.03 -19.99
C THR A 9 -12.99 -0.11 -20.47
N THR A 10 -14.24 -0.08 -20.06
CA THR A 10 -15.29 -0.89 -20.65
C THR A 10 -15.58 -0.43 -22.10
N LYS A 11 -16.41 -1.16 -22.84
CA LYS A 11 -16.80 -0.80 -24.21
C LYS A 11 -17.55 0.54 -24.27
N ASP A 12 -18.25 0.90 -23.22
CA ASP A 12 -18.98 2.16 -23.03
C ASP A 12 -18.13 3.28 -22.39
N GLY A 13 -16.81 3.09 -22.31
CA GLY A 13 -15.84 4.11 -21.92
C GLY A 13 -15.64 4.32 -20.42
N LYS A 14 -16.23 3.50 -19.53
CA LYS A 14 -16.02 3.60 -18.10
C LYS A 14 -14.66 3.06 -17.68
N TYR A 15 -13.97 3.77 -16.81
CA TYR A 15 -12.67 3.36 -16.28
C TYR A 15 -12.78 2.13 -15.39
N THR A 16 -11.84 1.18 -15.54
CA THR A 16 -11.80 -0.08 -14.78
C THR A 16 -10.43 -0.41 -14.21
N ASN A 17 -9.44 0.44 -14.46
CA ASN A 17 -8.06 0.22 -14.07
C ASN A 17 -7.86 0.11 -12.54
N ALA A 18 -8.63 0.85 -11.73
CA ALA A 18 -8.55 0.76 -10.28
C ALA A 18 -9.14 -0.55 -9.77
N VAL A 19 -10.29 -0.98 -10.32
CA VAL A 19 -10.88 -2.29 -10.00
C VAL A 19 -9.93 -3.42 -10.36
N TYR A 20 -9.37 -3.38 -11.56
CA TYR A 20 -8.42 -4.40 -12.02
C TYR A 20 -7.17 -4.47 -11.14
N GLY A 21 -6.55 -3.31 -10.85
CA GLY A 21 -5.36 -3.23 -10.00
C GLY A 21 -5.62 -3.68 -8.57
N PHE A 22 -6.78 -3.31 -8.01
CA PHE A 22 -7.21 -3.78 -6.69
C PHE A 22 -7.33 -5.32 -6.67
N LEU A 23 -8.03 -5.89 -7.65
CA LEU A 23 -8.20 -7.34 -7.75
C LEU A 23 -6.88 -8.08 -7.97
N ALA A 24 -5.96 -7.54 -8.76
CA ALA A 24 -4.63 -8.12 -8.94
C ALA A 24 -3.88 -8.26 -7.61
N ILE A 25 -3.92 -7.21 -6.78
CA ILE A 25 -3.29 -7.21 -5.45
C ILE A 25 -4.03 -8.18 -4.51
N LEU A 26 -5.37 -8.17 -4.53
CA LEU A 26 -6.19 -9.05 -3.69
C LEU A 26 -5.94 -10.53 -4.02
N PHE A 27 -5.97 -10.90 -5.30
CA PHE A 27 -5.72 -12.28 -5.71
C PHE A 27 -4.30 -12.74 -5.38
N LYS A 28 -3.32 -11.85 -5.54
CA LYS A 28 -1.94 -12.15 -5.11
C LYS A 28 -1.85 -12.41 -3.62
N LEU A 29 -2.54 -11.61 -2.80
CA LEU A 29 -2.60 -11.81 -1.35
C LEU A 29 -3.25 -13.15 -1.00
N LEU A 30 -4.40 -13.46 -1.61
CA LEU A 30 -5.11 -14.73 -1.37
C LEU A 30 -4.25 -15.96 -1.69
N GLU A 31 -3.44 -15.89 -2.73
CA GLU A 31 -2.51 -16.97 -3.10
C GLU A 31 -1.33 -17.09 -2.15
N ASP A 32 -0.72 -15.95 -1.78
CA ASP A 32 0.47 -15.93 -0.93
C ASP A 32 0.16 -16.31 0.52
N VAL A 33 -0.99 -15.88 1.03
CA VAL A 33 -1.34 -16.02 2.45
C VAL A 33 -2.29 -17.20 2.69
N LYS A 34 -3.19 -17.48 1.75
CA LYS A 34 -4.27 -18.48 1.88
C LYS A 34 -5.04 -18.31 3.19
N PRO A 35 -5.60 -17.12 3.44
CA PRO A 35 -6.20 -16.81 4.72
C PRO A 35 -7.51 -17.57 4.95
N GLU A 36 -7.82 -17.89 6.20
CA GLU A 36 -9.14 -18.43 6.60
C GLU A 36 -10.18 -17.33 6.76
N TYR A 37 -9.73 -16.13 7.12
CA TYR A 37 -10.57 -14.97 7.43
C TYR A 37 -10.08 -13.76 6.65
N MET A 38 -10.99 -12.91 6.19
CA MET A 38 -10.67 -11.72 5.45
C MET A 38 -11.73 -10.64 5.63
N ALA A 39 -11.28 -9.40 5.71
CA ALA A 39 -12.11 -8.22 5.58
C ALA A 39 -11.38 -7.15 4.77
N VAL A 40 -12.14 -6.27 4.15
CA VAL A 40 -11.63 -5.07 3.48
C VAL A 40 -12.22 -3.83 4.13
N ALA A 41 -11.35 -2.98 4.66
CA ALA A 41 -11.74 -1.72 5.28
C ALA A 41 -11.76 -0.59 4.25
N PHE A 42 -12.78 0.28 4.32
CA PHE A 42 -12.87 1.48 3.50
C PHE A 42 -13.11 2.72 4.38
N ASP A 43 -12.54 3.84 3.94
CA ASP A 43 -12.84 5.15 4.50
C ASP A 43 -14.25 5.61 4.09
N LEU A 44 -14.94 6.26 5.00
CA LEU A 44 -16.15 7.02 4.71
C LEU A 44 -15.80 8.50 4.45
N LYS A 45 -16.65 9.18 3.68
CA LYS A 45 -16.48 10.62 3.42
C LYS A 45 -16.76 11.51 4.64
N ALA A 46 -17.18 10.94 5.76
CA ALA A 46 -17.51 11.66 6.99
C ALA A 46 -16.24 12.12 7.72
N PRO A 47 -16.27 13.29 8.41
CA PRO A 47 -15.16 13.72 9.25
C PRO A 47 -14.88 12.71 10.38
N THR A 48 -13.61 12.44 10.64
CA THR A 48 -13.18 11.55 11.72
C THR A 48 -12.89 12.34 13.01
N ALA A 49 -12.62 11.63 14.10
CA ALA A 49 -12.21 12.24 15.36
C ALA A 49 -10.96 13.13 15.19
N ARG A 50 -10.03 12.77 14.30
CA ARG A 50 -8.82 13.56 13.99
C ARG A 50 -9.15 14.91 13.34
N HIS A 51 -10.13 14.97 12.44
CA HIS A 51 -10.60 16.23 11.85
C HIS A 51 -11.23 17.16 12.89
N LYS A 52 -11.92 16.59 13.90
CA LYS A 52 -12.50 17.37 15.00
C LYS A 52 -11.44 17.88 15.98
N MET A 53 -10.35 17.13 16.14
CA MET A 53 -9.23 17.47 17.02
C MET A 53 -8.32 18.55 16.43
N TYR A 54 -8.09 18.49 15.11
CA TYR A 54 -7.23 19.41 14.40
C TYR A 54 -7.79 19.73 13.02
N GLU A 55 -8.25 20.94 12.81
CA GLU A 55 -8.88 21.41 11.56
C GLU A 55 -7.93 21.28 10.35
N GLY A 56 -6.62 21.42 10.58
CA GLY A 56 -5.59 21.24 9.55
C GLY A 56 -5.39 19.80 9.08
N TYR A 57 -5.91 18.81 9.80
CA TYR A 57 -5.67 17.40 9.47
C TYR A 57 -6.17 17.06 8.06
N LYS A 58 -5.26 16.57 7.19
CA LYS A 58 -5.52 16.23 5.78
C LYS A 58 -6.10 17.39 4.93
N ALA A 59 -6.06 18.64 5.41
CA ALA A 59 -6.62 19.79 4.70
C ALA A 59 -5.92 20.10 3.36
N ASN A 60 -4.68 19.66 3.20
CA ASN A 60 -3.89 19.80 1.97
C ASN A 60 -4.15 18.67 0.96
N ARG A 61 -4.92 17.64 1.32
CA ARG A 61 -5.23 16.53 0.41
C ARG A 61 -6.25 16.98 -0.65
N LYS A 62 -5.95 16.72 -1.90
CA LYS A 62 -6.93 16.85 -2.98
C LYS A 62 -7.95 15.72 -2.83
N GLY A 63 -9.22 16.02 -3.14
CA GLY A 63 -10.27 15.01 -3.15
C GLY A 63 -9.93 13.84 -4.10
N MET A 64 -10.64 12.73 -3.92
CA MET A 64 -10.51 11.57 -4.81
C MET A 64 -10.89 12.00 -6.25
N PRO A 65 -10.05 11.68 -7.26
CA PRO A 65 -10.41 11.92 -8.66
C PRO A 65 -11.74 11.24 -9.02
N GLU A 66 -12.55 11.89 -9.87
CA GLU A 66 -13.88 11.39 -10.22
C GLU A 66 -13.81 9.98 -10.84
N GLU A 67 -12.82 9.75 -11.71
CA GLU A 67 -12.58 8.45 -12.36
C GLU A 67 -12.28 7.32 -11.36
N LEU A 68 -11.71 7.65 -10.21
CA LEU A 68 -11.49 6.68 -9.14
C LEU A 68 -12.75 6.53 -8.28
N ALA A 69 -13.44 7.64 -7.99
CA ALA A 69 -14.64 7.62 -7.17
C ALA A 69 -15.76 6.77 -7.79
N GLU A 70 -15.90 6.79 -9.14
CA GLU A 70 -16.85 5.95 -9.87
C GLU A 70 -16.53 4.45 -9.78
N GLN A 71 -15.28 4.07 -9.56
CA GLN A 71 -14.85 2.68 -9.47
C GLN A 71 -15.00 2.09 -8.05
N MET A 72 -15.09 2.91 -7.01
CA MET A 72 -15.22 2.44 -5.63
C MET A 72 -16.47 1.58 -5.39
N PRO A 73 -17.67 1.97 -5.88
CA PRO A 73 -18.86 1.11 -5.78
C PRO A 73 -18.70 -0.25 -6.49
N VAL A 74 -17.98 -0.26 -7.62
CA VAL A 74 -17.73 -1.50 -8.39
C VAL A 74 -16.80 -2.44 -7.63
N ILE A 75 -15.75 -1.92 -6.96
CA ILE A 75 -14.88 -2.72 -6.08
C ILE A 75 -15.72 -3.38 -4.98
N LYS A 76 -16.60 -2.61 -4.32
CA LYS A 76 -17.48 -3.15 -3.27
C LYS A 76 -18.47 -4.19 -3.80
N GLU A 77 -19.00 -3.98 -5.01
CA GLU A 77 -19.87 -4.95 -5.67
C GLU A 77 -19.15 -6.28 -5.90
N VAL A 78 -17.93 -6.25 -6.42
CA VAL A 78 -17.10 -7.45 -6.61
C VAL A 78 -16.82 -8.15 -5.28
N LEU A 79 -16.41 -7.42 -4.24
CA LEU A 79 -16.14 -7.99 -2.92
C LEU A 79 -17.38 -8.68 -2.32
N LYS A 80 -18.55 -8.08 -2.47
CA LYS A 80 -19.82 -8.67 -2.03
C LYS A 80 -20.13 -9.98 -2.79
N ALA A 81 -19.96 -9.99 -4.12
CA ALA A 81 -20.13 -11.19 -4.93
C ALA A 81 -19.11 -12.29 -4.58
N MET A 82 -17.92 -11.91 -4.10
CA MET A 82 -16.90 -12.81 -3.58
C MET A 82 -17.14 -13.23 -2.11
N ASN A 83 -18.22 -12.78 -1.48
CA ASN A 83 -18.52 -13.02 -0.07
C ASN A 83 -17.40 -12.58 0.89
N ILE A 84 -16.68 -11.49 0.54
CA ILE A 84 -15.67 -10.87 1.39
C ILE A 84 -16.32 -9.76 2.21
N GLU A 85 -16.08 -9.77 3.52
CA GLU A 85 -16.60 -8.77 4.44
C GLU A 85 -16.04 -7.39 4.16
N ILE A 86 -16.93 -6.39 4.11
CA ILE A 86 -16.58 -4.97 3.92
C ILE A 86 -16.91 -4.23 5.21
N ILE A 87 -15.92 -3.54 5.76
CA ILE A 87 -16.09 -2.83 7.02
C ILE A 87 -15.85 -1.34 6.80
N GLU A 88 -16.82 -0.55 7.22
CA GLU A 88 -16.80 0.90 7.23
C GLU A 88 -17.36 1.39 8.57
N LYS A 89 -16.75 2.38 9.19
CA LYS A 89 -17.23 2.92 10.46
C LYS A 89 -17.16 4.43 10.45
N GLU A 90 -18.30 5.08 10.65
CA GLU A 90 -18.38 6.53 10.74
C GLU A 90 -17.55 7.06 11.92
N GLY A 91 -16.78 8.12 11.68
CA GLY A 91 -15.91 8.75 12.67
C GLY A 91 -14.52 8.12 12.78
N TYR A 92 -14.24 7.04 12.07
CA TYR A 92 -12.96 6.33 12.06
C TYR A 92 -12.42 6.21 10.64
N GLU A 93 -11.11 6.02 10.52
CA GLU A 93 -10.43 5.76 9.26
C GLU A 93 -10.26 4.25 9.03
N ALA A 94 -10.05 3.86 7.76
CA ALA A 94 -9.82 2.46 7.40
C ALA A 94 -8.63 1.86 8.19
N ASP A 95 -7.57 2.63 8.42
CA ASP A 95 -6.40 2.18 9.21
C ASP A 95 -6.76 1.91 10.68
N ASP A 96 -7.72 2.64 11.26
CA ASP A 96 -8.22 2.37 12.61
C ASP A 96 -8.98 1.03 12.66
N ILE A 97 -9.76 0.76 11.61
CA ILE A 97 -10.46 -0.53 11.45
C ILE A 97 -9.43 -1.66 11.31
N LEU A 98 -8.41 -1.50 10.47
CA LEU A 98 -7.33 -2.48 10.31
C LEU A 98 -6.58 -2.73 11.63
N GLY A 99 -6.25 -1.65 12.36
CA GLY A 99 -5.61 -1.73 13.67
C GLY A 99 -6.45 -2.53 14.67
N THR A 100 -7.74 -2.23 14.74
CA THR A 100 -8.68 -2.90 15.64
C THR A 100 -8.84 -4.38 15.29
N LEU A 101 -9.01 -4.70 14.00
CA LEU A 101 -9.12 -6.08 13.53
C LEU A 101 -7.83 -6.87 13.76
N SER A 102 -6.67 -6.23 13.64
CA SER A 102 -5.39 -6.89 13.92
C SER A 102 -5.29 -7.34 15.38
N ARG A 103 -5.67 -6.49 16.31
CA ARG A 103 -5.71 -6.80 17.73
C ARG A 103 -6.79 -7.83 18.08
N PHE A 104 -7.94 -7.76 17.39
CA PHE A 104 -8.97 -8.79 17.51
C PHE A 104 -8.45 -10.16 17.08
N GLY A 105 -7.80 -10.26 15.91
CA GLY A 105 -7.21 -11.50 15.42
C GLY A 105 -6.14 -12.07 16.36
N GLU A 106 -5.22 -11.23 16.85
CA GLU A 106 -4.20 -11.64 17.85
C GLU A 106 -4.84 -12.22 19.12
N LYS A 107 -5.87 -11.56 19.67
CA LYS A 107 -6.60 -12.04 20.84
C LYS A 107 -7.28 -13.40 20.62
N GLN A 108 -7.60 -13.73 19.36
CA GLN A 108 -8.14 -15.04 18.96
C GLN A 108 -7.05 -16.05 18.61
N GLY A 109 -5.77 -15.74 18.88
CA GLY A 109 -4.63 -16.62 18.60
C GLY A 109 -4.35 -16.81 17.10
N LYS A 110 -4.70 -15.83 16.25
CA LYS A 110 -4.48 -15.88 14.81
C LYS A 110 -3.25 -15.07 14.40
N GLU A 111 -2.54 -15.55 13.39
CA GLU A 111 -1.59 -14.73 12.66
C GLU A 111 -2.36 -13.75 11.76
N VAL A 112 -1.96 -12.48 11.77
CA VAL A 112 -2.65 -11.42 11.04
C VAL A 112 -1.74 -10.83 9.98
N THR A 113 -2.25 -10.71 8.78
CA THR A 113 -1.61 -9.98 7.68
C THR A 113 -2.42 -8.74 7.33
N ILE A 114 -1.82 -7.56 7.45
CA ILE A 114 -2.39 -6.29 6.98
C ILE A 114 -1.79 -5.98 5.62
N LEU A 115 -2.63 -5.82 4.61
CA LEU A 115 -2.23 -5.32 3.29
C LEU A 115 -2.60 -3.84 3.20
N SER A 116 -1.61 -2.98 3.17
CA SER A 116 -1.80 -1.53 3.04
C SER A 116 -0.66 -0.92 2.23
N GLY A 117 -0.95 0.14 1.49
CA GLY A 117 0.08 0.98 0.86
C GLY A 117 0.69 2.02 1.81
N ASP A 118 0.11 2.17 3.00
CA ASP A 118 0.52 3.17 3.98
C ASP A 118 1.49 2.59 5.02
N ARG A 119 2.65 3.23 5.14
CA ARG A 119 3.67 2.84 6.13
C ARG A 119 3.30 3.17 7.57
N ASP A 120 2.27 3.98 7.78
CA ASP A 120 1.76 4.24 9.13
C ASP A 120 1.27 2.97 9.80
N THR A 121 0.81 2.00 9.02
CA THR A 121 0.44 0.67 9.49
C THR A 121 1.60 -0.12 10.12
N PHE A 122 2.86 0.28 9.89
CA PHE A 122 4.02 -0.37 10.52
C PHE A 122 3.96 -0.33 12.05
N GLN A 123 3.34 0.71 12.64
CA GLN A 123 3.10 0.81 14.09
C GLN A 123 2.28 -0.36 14.65
N LEU A 124 1.55 -1.07 13.79
CA LEU A 124 0.69 -2.19 14.17
C LEU A 124 1.42 -3.54 14.21
N ALA A 125 2.62 -3.63 13.65
CA ALA A 125 3.36 -4.88 13.58
C ALA A 125 3.72 -5.42 14.97
N THR A 126 3.55 -6.73 15.13
CA THR A 126 3.91 -7.49 16.34
C THR A 126 4.53 -8.82 15.93
N ASP A 127 4.73 -9.73 16.85
CA ASP A 127 5.19 -11.10 16.53
C ASP A 127 4.13 -11.89 15.74
N ASN A 128 2.83 -11.51 15.84
CA ASN A 128 1.72 -12.18 15.16
C ASN A 128 1.04 -11.30 14.09
N VAL A 129 1.42 -10.03 13.97
CA VAL A 129 0.87 -9.10 12.96
C VAL A 129 1.98 -8.66 12.02
N MET A 130 1.85 -8.98 10.75
CA MET A 130 2.77 -8.54 9.71
C MET A 130 2.07 -7.61 8.72
N ILE A 131 2.84 -6.66 8.16
CA ILE A 131 2.38 -5.70 7.18
C ILE A 131 2.91 -6.10 5.81
N ARG A 132 2.05 -6.09 4.80
CA ARG A 132 2.44 -6.27 3.39
C ARG A 132 2.20 -4.98 2.64
N ILE A 133 3.25 -4.44 2.05
CA ILE A 133 3.20 -3.26 1.20
C ILE A 133 3.20 -3.71 -0.26
N PRO A 134 2.13 -3.46 -1.03
CA PRO A 134 2.09 -3.80 -2.44
C PRO A 134 3.06 -2.91 -3.23
N ARG A 135 3.83 -3.52 -4.10
CA ARG A 135 4.74 -2.85 -5.03
C ARG A 135 4.50 -3.37 -6.44
N THR A 136 4.52 -2.47 -7.41
CA THR A 136 4.51 -2.85 -8.83
C THR A 136 5.88 -2.56 -9.40
N LYS A 137 6.60 -3.60 -9.78
CA LYS A 137 7.93 -3.51 -10.42
C LYS A 137 7.89 -4.27 -11.73
N GLY A 138 8.25 -3.59 -12.83
CA GLY A 138 8.28 -4.22 -14.16
C GLY A 138 6.94 -4.85 -14.59
N GLY A 139 5.79 -4.24 -14.22
CA GLY A 139 4.45 -4.77 -14.52
C GLY A 139 4.01 -5.95 -13.66
N LYS A 140 4.86 -6.44 -12.74
CA LYS A 140 4.51 -7.48 -11.76
C LYS A 140 4.07 -6.84 -10.44
N THR A 141 3.01 -7.37 -9.86
CA THR A 141 2.55 -7.02 -8.52
C THR A 141 3.25 -7.94 -7.52
N GLU A 142 4.04 -7.35 -6.64
CA GLU A 142 4.76 -8.02 -5.55
C GLU A 142 4.34 -7.38 -4.24
N THR A 143 4.52 -8.10 -3.13
CA THR A 143 4.31 -7.55 -1.79
C THR A 143 5.61 -7.66 -0.99
N GLU A 144 6.02 -6.56 -0.39
CA GLU A 144 7.13 -6.55 0.56
C GLU A 144 6.59 -6.74 1.97
N ILE A 145 7.14 -7.72 2.70
CA ILE A 145 6.69 -8.06 4.05
C ILE A 145 7.51 -7.28 5.07
N TYR A 146 6.82 -6.67 6.03
CA TYR A 146 7.37 -6.00 7.19
C TYR A 146 6.79 -6.63 8.46
N ASP A 147 7.56 -7.49 9.09
CA ASP A 147 7.33 -7.98 10.44
C ASP A 147 8.00 -7.07 11.47
N ARG A 148 7.79 -7.36 12.76
CA ARG A 148 8.41 -6.62 13.85
C ARG A 148 9.93 -6.55 13.70
N LYS A 149 10.58 -7.68 13.43
CA LYS A 149 12.03 -7.78 13.31
C LYS A 149 12.58 -6.91 12.19
N LYS A 150 12.00 -6.96 11.01
CA LYS A 150 12.42 -6.11 9.87
C LYS A 150 12.26 -4.63 10.16
N ILE A 151 11.20 -4.24 10.88
CA ILE A 151 11.00 -2.85 11.28
C ILE A 151 12.08 -2.43 12.29
N GLU A 152 12.34 -3.26 13.31
CA GLU A 152 13.42 -3.01 14.28
C GLU A 152 14.80 -2.92 13.61
N GLU A 153 15.09 -3.80 12.65
CA GLU A 153 16.33 -3.75 11.86
C GLU A 153 16.45 -2.47 11.03
N ASN A 154 15.36 -2.01 10.44
CA ASN A 154 15.36 -0.82 9.57
C ASN A 154 15.42 0.50 10.35
N TYR A 155 14.79 0.57 11.49
CA TYR A 155 14.61 1.82 12.24
C TYR A 155 15.36 1.85 13.59
N GLY A 156 15.82 0.71 14.10
CA GLY A 156 16.48 0.61 15.40
C GLY A 156 15.55 0.91 16.59
N ILE A 157 14.24 0.78 16.39
CA ILE A 157 13.18 1.00 17.38
C ILE A 157 12.07 -0.02 17.21
N GLU A 158 11.25 -0.24 18.23
CA GLU A 158 10.06 -1.09 18.11
C GLU A 158 9.01 -0.46 17.20
N PRO A 159 8.16 -1.26 16.50
CA PRO A 159 7.11 -0.78 15.62
C PRO A 159 6.24 0.32 16.23
N LYS A 160 5.81 0.14 17.48
CA LYS A 160 4.97 1.10 18.20
C LYS A 160 5.66 2.46 18.38
N GLN A 161 6.98 2.51 18.45
CA GLN A 161 7.72 3.77 18.63
C GLN A 161 7.76 4.63 17.36
N LEU A 162 7.33 4.11 16.20
CA LEU A 162 7.16 4.91 14.98
C LEU A 162 6.12 6.04 15.17
N ILE A 163 5.16 5.85 16.08
CA ILE A 163 4.20 6.90 16.48
C ILE A 163 4.94 8.08 17.14
N GLU A 164 5.92 7.79 17.98
CA GLU A 164 6.72 8.80 18.68
C GLU A 164 7.59 9.59 17.68
N VAL A 165 8.20 8.88 16.71
CA VAL A 165 8.95 9.52 15.62
C VAL A 165 8.03 10.45 14.83
N LYS A 166 6.82 9.98 14.46
CA LYS A 166 5.83 10.79 13.75
C LYS A 166 5.36 12.01 14.57
N GLY A 167 5.23 11.87 15.88
CA GLY A 167 4.92 12.97 16.78
C GLY A 167 5.95 14.09 16.73
N LEU A 168 7.22 13.76 16.60
CA LEU A 168 8.31 14.75 16.51
C LEU A 168 8.49 15.34 15.11
N GLN A 169 8.54 14.49 14.07
CA GLN A 169 8.80 14.94 12.69
C GLN A 169 7.58 15.54 11.99
N GLY A 170 6.37 15.17 12.43
CA GLY A 170 5.15 15.45 11.71
C GLY A 170 4.96 14.58 10.45
N ASP A 171 3.97 14.95 9.65
CA ASP A 171 3.70 14.35 8.34
C ASP A 171 3.07 15.36 7.39
N THR A 172 3.82 15.71 6.35
CA THR A 172 3.36 16.67 5.34
C THR A 172 2.19 16.13 4.50
N SER A 173 2.08 14.82 4.31
CA SER A 173 1.01 14.21 3.51
C SER A 173 -0.35 14.32 4.21
N ASP A 174 -0.36 14.25 5.54
CA ASP A 174 -1.54 14.36 6.40
C ASP A 174 -1.67 15.72 7.08
N ASN A 175 -0.74 16.61 6.76
CA ASN A 175 -0.66 17.95 7.39
C ASN A 175 -0.55 17.87 8.91
N ILE A 176 0.20 16.90 9.41
CA ILE A 176 0.52 16.76 10.84
C ILE A 176 1.76 17.63 11.12
N PRO A 177 1.68 18.58 12.07
CA PRO A 177 2.69 19.62 12.18
C PRO A 177 4.07 19.16 12.66
N GLY A 178 4.14 18.21 13.59
CA GLY A 178 5.38 17.85 14.27
C GLY A 178 6.00 19.01 15.06
N VAL A 179 7.28 18.88 15.41
CA VAL A 179 8.07 19.91 16.04
C VAL A 179 8.88 20.63 14.94
N PRO A 180 8.70 21.95 14.74
CA PRO A 180 9.45 22.70 13.73
C PRO A 180 10.95 22.48 13.85
N GLY A 181 11.61 22.18 12.73
CA GLY A 181 13.05 21.93 12.67
C GLY A 181 13.51 20.55 13.16
N ILE A 182 12.60 19.65 13.51
CA ILE A 182 12.88 18.25 13.82
C ILE A 182 12.44 17.41 12.62
N GLY A 183 13.37 17.02 11.76
CA GLY A 183 13.11 16.10 10.64
C GLY A 183 13.28 14.63 11.03
N GLU A 184 13.00 13.73 10.08
CA GLU A 184 12.98 12.28 10.28
C GLU A 184 14.23 11.73 10.99
N LYS A 185 15.42 12.06 10.51
CA LYS A 185 16.68 11.55 11.09
C LYS A 185 16.85 11.98 12.54
N THR A 186 16.50 13.23 12.85
CA THR A 186 16.61 13.77 14.21
C THR A 186 15.56 13.15 15.12
N ALA A 187 14.31 13.06 14.65
CA ALA A 187 13.23 12.43 15.39
C ALA A 187 13.56 10.96 15.72
N LEU A 188 14.03 10.20 14.72
CA LEU A 188 14.43 8.81 14.91
C LEU A 188 15.55 8.67 15.94
N SER A 189 16.62 9.50 15.83
CA SER A 189 17.74 9.49 16.78
C SER A 189 17.30 9.82 18.21
N LEU A 190 16.37 10.76 18.37
CA LEU A 190 15.81 11.10 19.69
C LEU A 190 15.03 9.92 20.26
N ILE A 191 14.19 9.27 19.45
CA ILE A 191 13.40 8.15 19.95
C ILE A 191 14.26 6.91 20.20
N GLN A 192 15.29 6.65 19.40
CA GLN A 192 16.28 5.61 19.68
C GLN A 192 16.95 5.83 21.05
N LYS A 193 17.22 7.08 21.42
CA LYS A 193 17.87 7.42 22.69
C LYS A 193 16.90 7.43 23.87
N TYR A 194 15.73 8.05 23.73
CA TYR A 194 14.83 8.31 24.85
C TYR A 194 13.62 7.37 24.89
N GLY A 195 13.35 6.63 23.84
CA GLY A 195 12.27 5.66 23.73
C GLY A 195 10.93 6.28 23.40
N THR A 196 10.51 7.33 24.10
CA THR A 196 9.23 8.01 23.94
C THR A 196 9.37 9.52 24.03
N ILE A 197 8.38 10.24 23.50
CA ILE A 197 8.27 11.70 23.63
C ILE A 197 8.20 12.10 25.12
N ASP A 198 7.45 11.35 25.92
CA ASP A 198 7.32 11.66 27.35
C ASP A 198 8.66 11.57 28.10
N ASN A 199 9.46 10.54 27.82
CA ASN A 199 10.81 10.43 28.38
C ASN A 199 11.76 11.50 27.83
N LEU A 200 11.68 11.81 26.53
CA LEU A 200 12.44 12.90 25.92
C LEU A 200 12.19 14.22 26.66
N TYR A 201 10.94 14.59 26.91
CA TYR A 201 10.62 15.83 27.61
C TYR A 201 10.99 15.78 29.09
N LYS A 202 10.90 14.64 29.75
CA LYS A 202 11.37 14.45 31.12
C LYS A 202 12.90 14.72 31.23
N GLU A 203 13.70 14.16 30.32
CA GLU A 203 15.15 14.39 30.29
C GLU A 203 15.49 15.82 29.85
N LEU A 204 14.71 16.42 28.98
CA LEU A 204 14.85 17.82 28.58
C LEU A 204 14.63 18.74 29.80
N ASP A 205 13.58 18.50 30.57
CA ASP A 205 13.28 19.25 31.81
C ASP A 205 14.34 19.05 32.88
N ALA A 206 14.94 17.85 32.96
CA ALA A 206 16.08 17.53 33.83
C ALA A 206 17.41 18.18 33.41
N GLY A 207 17.44 18.83 32.24
CA GLY A 207 18.60 19.54 31.75
C GLY A 207 19.64 18.69 31.03
N ASP A 208 19.23 17.60 30.35
CA ASP A 208 20.14 16.75 29.55
C ASP A 208 21.01 17.63 28.61
N PRO A 209 22.34 17.63 28.79
CA PRO A 209 23.25 18.47 28.01
C PRO A 209 23.40 18.03 26.54
N SER A 210 22.91 16.87 26.19
CA SER A 210 22.95 16.39 24.80
C SER A 210 21.92 17.07 23.91
N ILE A 211 20.84 17.62 24.50
CA ILE A 211 19.82 18.40 23.79
C ILE A 211 20.15 19.87 24.00
N LYS A 212 20.65 20.56 22.99
CA LYS A 212 21.16 21.92 23.10
C LYS A 212 20.82 22.81 21.92
N GLY A 213 21.04 24.13 22.09
CA GLY A 213 20.89 25.10 21.00
C GLY A 213 19.48 25.14 20.44
N LYS A 214 19.36 25.29 19.14
CA LYS A 214 18.07 25.43 18.44
C LYS A 214 17.16 24.20 18.57
N GLN A 215 17.74 23.01 18.65
CA GLN A 215 16.98 21.78 18.87
C GLN A 215 16.24 21.81 20.22
N ARG A 216 16.94 22.21 21.29
CA ARG A 216 16.35 22.37 22.62
C ARG A 216 15.23 23.39 22.61
N GLU A 217 15.51 24.59 22.08
CA GLU A 217 14.51 25.66 21.97
C GLU A 217 13.24 25.21 21.20
N ASN A 218 13.43 24.51 20.06
CA ASN A 218 12.31 24.03 19.26
C ASN A 218 11.46 22.99 20.01
N LEU A 219 12.08 22.07 20.75
CA LEU A 219 11.38 21.09 21.56
C LEU A 219 10.61 21.76 22.72
N GLU A 220 11.28 22.63 23.49
CA GLU A 220 10.66 23.33 24.63
C GLU A 220 9.43 24.16 24.20
N ASN A 221 9.55 24.89 23.09
CA ASN A 221 8.48 25.77 22.60
C ASN A 221 7.32 25.03 21.93
N ASN A 222 7.48 23.76 21.56
CA ASN A 222 6.50 23.05 20.74
C ASN A 222 6.08 21.69 21.32
N LYS A 223 6.14 21.51 22.64
CA LYS A 223 5.71 20.29 23.31
C LYS A 223 4.29 19.90 22.94
N ASN A 224 3.37 20.86 22.96
CA ASN A 224 1.96 20.62 22.61
C ASN A 224 1.79 20.14 21.16
N LEU A 225 2.63 20.63 20.23
CA LEU A 225 2.60 20.16 18.83
C LEU A 225 3.11 18.73 18.70
N ALA A 226 4.13 18.35 19.48
CA ALA A 226 4.61 16.96 19.51
C ALA A 226 3.51 16.01 20.02
N GLU A 227 2.85 16.36 21.11
CA GLU A 227 1.78 15.56 21.70
C GLU A 227 0.55 15.46 20.77
N LEU A 228 0.14 16.58 20.16
CA LEU A 228 -0.93 16.61 19.16
C LEU A 228 -0.57 15.73 17.96
N SER A 229 0.64 15.87 17.42
CA SER A 229 1.10 15.13 16.24
C SER A 229 1.20 13.63 16.51
N ARG A 230 1.68 13.23 17.71
CA ARG A 230 1.65 11.85 18.18
C ARG A 230 0.22 11.30 18.18
N THR A 231 -0.71 12.06 18.75
CA THR A 231 -2.13 11.65 18.81
C THR A 231 -2.74 11.50 17.43
N LEU A 232 -2.49 12.45 16.52
CA LEU A 232 -2.98 12.40 15.13
C LEU A 232 -2.40 11.24 14.35
N GLY A 233 -1.12 10.91 14.57
CA GLY A 233 -0.41 9.80 13.89
C GLY A 233 -0.70 8.41 14.48
N THR A 234 -1.37 8.34 15.64
CA THR A 234 -1.69 7.08 16.29
C THR A 234 -2.92 6.43 15.64
N ILE A 235 -2.78 5.20 15.18
CA ILE A 235 -3.90 4.39 14.71
C ILE A 235 -4.70 3.90 15.93
N ASN A 236 -6.02 4.13 15.90
CA ASN A 236 -6.92 3.66 16.94
C ASN A 236 -7.14 2.14 16.78
N ILE A 237 -6.87 1.39 17.85
CA ILE A 237 -7.01 -0.07 17.88
C ILE A 237 -8.23 -0.53 18.68
N GLU A 238 -9.14 0.39 19.02
CA GLU A 238 -10.32 0.17 19.84
C GLU A 238 -11.59 0.73 19.20
N VAL A 239 -11.70 0.61 17.87
CA VAL A 239 -12.93 0.99 17.15
C VAL A 239 -14.05 0.07 17.61
N PRO A 240 -15.25 0.57 17.93
CA PRO A 240 -16.38 -0.27 18.35
C PRO A 240 -16.95 -1.02 17.13
N LEU A 241 -16.37 -2.19 16.85
CA LEU A 241 -16.78 -3.11 15.80
C LEU A 241 -17.54 -4.30 16.38
N ASP A 242 -18.60 -4.71 15.71
CA ASP A 242 -19.40 -5.90 16.07
C ASP A 242 -18.98 -7.13 15.26
N GLU A 243 -17.66 -7.30 15.07
CA GLU A 243 -17.12 -8.37 14.22
C GLU A 243 -16.88 -9.65 15.01
N THR A 244 -17.12 -10.77 14.33
CA THR A 244 -16.83 -12.11 14.82
C THR A 244 -16.02 -12.86 13.78
N LEU A 245 -15.27 -13.90 14.20
CA LEU A 245 -14.53 -14.73 13.25
C LEU A 245 -15.46 -15.36 12.19
N GLU A 246 -16.70 -15.69 12.57
CA GLU A 246 -17.66 -16.29 11.63
C GLU A 246 -18.05 -15.30 10.50
N LYS A 247 -18.22 -14.02 10.81
CA LYS A 247 -18.48 -12.99 9.78
C LYS A 247 -17.30 -12.82 8.84
N LEU A 248 -16.07 -12.88 9.37
CA LEU A 248 -14.83 -12.67 8.63
C LEU A 248 -14.37 -13.90 7.86
N LYS A 249 -15.00 -15.07 8.09
CA LYS A 249 -14.61 -16.32 7.43
C LYS A 249 -14.81 -16.22 5.93
N ILE A 250 -13.77 -16.59 5.17
CA ILE A 250 -13.86 -16.66 3.71
C ILE A 250 -14.87 -17.73 3.31
N LYS A 251 -15.80 -17.36 2.44
CA LYS A 251 -16.86 -18.22 1.90
C LYS A 251 -16.67 -18.40 0.39
N GLU A 252 -17.34 -19.38 -0.16
CA GLU A 252 -17.36 -19.55 -1.61
C GLU A 252 -17.97 -18.34 -2.30
N TRP A 253 -17.42 -17.99 -3.45
CA TRP A 253 -17.92 -16.88 -4.25
C TRP A 253 -19.28 -17.18 -4.86
N ASN A 254 -20.11 -16.18 -5.02
CA ASN A 254 -21.24 -16.23 -5.94
C ASN A 254 -20.69 -16.19 -7.38
N LYS A 255 -20.28 -17.36 -7.89
CA LYS A 255 -19.61 -17.49 -9.19
C LYS A 255 -20.39 -16.83 -10.33
N LYS A 256 -21.74 -16.96 -10.31
CA LYS A 256 -22.60 -16.36 -11.33
C LYS A 256 -22.51 -14.84 -11.29
N GLU A 257 -22.63 -14.24 -10.12
CA GLU A 257 -22.58 -12.79 -9.95
C GLU A 257 -21.20 -12.24 -10.29
N VAL A 258 -20.10 -12.91 -9.83
CA VAL A 258 -18.73 -12.57 -10.19
C VAL A 258 -18.52 -12.63 -11.71
N LEU A 259 -19.02 -13.69 -12.38
CA LEU A 259 -18.96 -13.81 -13.83
C LEU A 259 -19.66 -12.66 -14.55
N ASP A 260 -20.88 -12.30 -14.12
CA ASP A 260 -21.65 -11.22 -14.72
C ASP A 260 -20.92 -9.87 -14.57
N ILE A 261 -20.34 -9.60 -13.38
CA ILE A 261 -19.54 -8.40 -13.14
C ILE A 261 -18.28 -8.41 -14.03
N PHE A 262 -17.54 -9.51 -14.08
CA PHE A 262 -16.31 -9.58 -14.88
C PHE A 262 -16.57 -9.49 -16.38
N LYS A 263 -17.68 -10.01 -16.87
CA LYS A 263 -18.12 -9.81 -18.26
C LYS A 263 -18.42 -8.34 -18.56
N ARG A 264 -19.14 -7.66 -17.66
CA ARG A 264 -19.44 -6.23 -17.75
C ARG A 264 -18.15 -5.38 -17.77
N LEU A 265 -17.16 -5.74 -16.94
CA LEU A 265 -15.87 -5.05 -16.85
C LEU A 265 -14.88 -5.45 -17.94
N ASN A 266 -15.21 -6.44 -18.78
CA ASN A 266 -14.33 -7.01 -19.81
C ASN A 266 -13.04 -7.65 -19.22
N PHE A 267 -13.15 -8.27 -18.05
CA PHE A 267 -12.05 -8.94 -17.34
C PHE A 267 -11.90 -10.41 -17.76
N LYS A 268 -11.71 -10.66 -19.05
CA LYS A 268 -11.61 -12.01 -19.62
C LYS A 268 -10.57 -12.88 -18.89
N ARG A 269 -9.39 -12.31 -18.59
CA ARG A 269 -8.32 -13.05 -17.89
C ARG A 269 -8.75 -13.61 -16.54
N TYR A 270 -9.57 -12.88 -15.77
CA TYR A 270 -10.08 -13.38 -14.50
C TYR A 270 -11.19 -14.41 -14.68
N ILE A 271 -12.02 -14.27 -15.73
CA ILE A 271 -13.02 -15.29 -16.10
C ILE A 271 -12.32 -16.61 -16.40
N ASP A 272 -11.28 -16.59 -17.24
CA ASP A 272 -10.50 -17.77 -17.64
C ASP A 272 -9.73 -18.35 -16.45
N ARG A 273 -9.04 -17.51 -15.67
CA ARG A 273 -8.24 -17.90 -14.51
C ARG A 273 -9.04 -18.68 -13.47
N PHE A 274 -10.27 -18.28 -13.22
CA PHE A 274 -11.14 -18.89 -12.21
C PHE A 274 -12.18 -19.85 -12.79
N ASN A 275 -12.09 -20.19 -14.08
CA ASN A 275 -13.00 -21.09 -14.79
C ASN A 275 -14.48 -20.79 -14.52
N LEU A 276 -14.84 -19.48 -14.58
CA LEU A 276 -16.16 -19.02 -14.18
C LEU A 276 -17.26 -19.38 -15.19
N GLU A 277 -16.93 -19.68 -16.45
CA GLU A 277 -17.89 -20.07 -17.50
C GLU A 277 -18.25 -21.55 -17.47
N ASP A 278 -17.37 -22.39 -16.93
CA ASP A 278 -17.63 -23.83 -16.81
C ASP A 278 -18.50 -24.10 -15.58
N GLY A 279 -19.81 -24.27 -15.81
CA GLY A 279 -20.81 -24.56 -14.76
C GLY A 279 -20.69 -25.95 -14.12
N ASN A 280 -19.51 -26.54 -14.04
CA ASN A 280 -19.23 -27.80 -13.37
C ASN A 280 -18.36 -27.59 -12.13
N ASP A 281 -18.92 -28.01 -11.00
CA ASP A 281 -18.20 -28.21 -9.74
C ASP A 281 -17.01 -29.16 -9.92
N ALA A 282 -15.84 -28.63 -10.14
CA ALA A 282 -14.59 -29.37 -10.07
C ALA A 282 -13.58 -28.63 -9.22
N THR A 283 -13.68 -28.93 -7.90
CA THR A 283 -12.58 -29.09 -6.95
C THR A 283 -11.36 -28.18 -7.08
N SER A 284 -11.20 -27.40 -6.06
CA SER A 284 -10.01 -26.82 -5.39
C SER A 284 -8.72 -27.65 -5.43
N GLN A 285 -8.18 -27.99 -6.58
CA GLN A 285 -6.85 -28.60 -6.69
C GLN A 285 -6.28 -28.31 -8.08
N ASN A 286 -5.71 -27.13 -8.28
CA ASN A 286 -4.60 -26.82 -9.19
C ASN A 286 -4.35 -25.31 -9.25
N ILE A 287 -4.05 -24.67 -8.11
CA ILE A 287 -3.61 -23.27 -8.05
C ILE A 287 -2.11 -23.25 -7.73
N SER A 288 -1.36 -24.02 -8.46
CA SER A 288 0.10 -23.98 -8.33
C SER A 288 0.72 -24.29 -9.69
N ASN A 289 0.78 -23.31 -10.53
CA ASN A 289 1.77 -23.11 -11.60
C ASN A 289 1.13 -22.22 -12.66
N GLU A 290 1.74 -21.07 -12.91
CA GLU A 290 1.42 -20.04 -13.90
C GLU A 290 0.72 -18.78 -13.36
N LEU A 291 1.39 -18.05 -12.49
CA LEU A 291 1.05 -16.66 -12.21
C LEU A 291 2.26 -15.77 -12.48
N GLN A 292 2.46 -15.48 -13.74
CA GLN A 292 3.10 -14.25 -14.16
C GLN A 292 1.99 -13.32 -14.64
N ASP A 293 1.46 -12.49 -13.74
CA ASP A 293 0.56 -11.39 -14.09
C ASP A 293 1.34 -10.33 -14.87
N ASN A 294 1.57 -10.60 -16.15
CA ASN A 294 2.00 -9.57 -17.06
C ASN A 294 0.73 -8.96 -17.66
N LEU A 295 0.47 -7.69 -17.37
CA LEU A 295 -0.52 -6.88 -18.10
C LEU A 295 -0.27 -6.89 -19.61
N PHE A 296 0.96 -7.22 -19.98
CA PHE A 296 1.46 -7.49 -21.33
C PHE A 296 2.40 -8.68 -21.25
N GLU A 297 2.43 -9.50 -22.27
CA GLU A 297 3.50 -10.50 -22.44
C GLU A 297 4.80 -9.72 -22.64
N VAL A 298 5.68 -9.77 -21.65
CA VAL A 298 7.01 -9.14 -21.75
C VAL A 298 7.95 -10.14 -22.37
N LYS A 299 8.31 -9.91 -23.63
CA LYS A 299 9.30 -10.72 -24.34
C LYS A 299 10.68 -10.11 -24.17
N MET A 300 11.59 -10.85 -23.55
CA MET A 300 13.00 -10.46 -23.52
C MET A 300 13.59 -10.56 -24.91
N LYS A 301 14.23 -9.48 -25.37
CA LYS A 301 14.81 -9.33 -26.69
C LYS A 301 16.24 -8.80 -26.59
N THR A 302 17.05 -9.12 -27.57
CA THR A 302 18.37 -8.51 -27.75
C THR A 302 18.26 -7.10 -28.33
N VAL A 303 19.28 -6.27 -28.14
CA VAL A 303 19.38 -4.94 -28.75
C VAL A 303 19.19 -4.98 -30.27
N GLN A 304 19.70 -6.02 -30.90
CA GLN A 304 19.62 -6.18 -32.39
C GLN A 304 18.18 -6.43 -32.84
N GLU A 305 17.45 -7.31 -32.15
CA GLU A 305 16.05 -7.62 -32.47
C GLU A 305 15.16 -6.37 -32.25
N VAL A 306 15.41 -5.62 -31.19
CA VAL A 306 14.66 -4.39 -30.91
C VAL A 306 14.96 -3.30 -31.93
N LYS A 307 16.21 -3.17 -32.42
CA LYS A 307 16.53 -2.24 -33.51
C LYS A 307 15.72 -2.51 -34.77
N GLU A 308 15.51 -3.77 -35.12
CA GLU A 308 14.70 -4.14 -36.30
C GLU A 308 13.21 -3.81 -36.09
N ILE A 309 12.68 -4.05 -34.91
CA ILE A 309 11.29 -3.68 -34.54
C ILE A 309 11.08 -2.16 -34.62
N ILE A 310 12.04 -1.38 -34.13
CA ILE A 310 11.98 0.09 -34.10
C ILE A 310 11.95 0.69 -35.51
N LYS A 311 12.71 0.15 -36.45
CA LYS A 311 12.81 0.65 -37.84
C LYS A 311 11.46 0.75 -38.54
N ASN A 312 10.53 -0.10 -38.19
CA ASN A 312 9.24 -0.23 -38.89
C ASN A 312 8.07 0.47 -38.18
N GLN A 313 8.27 1.13 -37.06
CA GLN A 313 7.20 1.76 -36.28
C GLN A 313 7.20 3.29 -36.39
N LYS A 314 6.02 3.86 -36.65
CA LYS A 314 5.81 5.33 -36.71
C LYS A 314 5.65 6.00 -35.35
N ARG A 315 5.26 5.25 -34.32
CA ARG A 315 5.08 5.73 -32.95
C ARG A 315 5.46 4.64 -31.96
N MET A 316 6.24 5.00 -30.96
CA MET A 316 6.67 4.10 -29.91
C MET A 316 6.38 4.70 -28.54
N ILE A 317 6.12 3.83 -27.58
CA ILE A 317 6.11 4.15 -26.15
C ILE A 317 7.25 3.34 -25.54
N PHE A 318 8.18 4.01 -24.89
CA PHE A 318 9.30 3.35 -24.20
C PHE A 318 9.34 3.73 -22.72
N TYR A 319 9.86 2.84 -21.92
CA TYR A 319 10.13 3.03 -20.51
C TYR A 319 11.60 2.70 -20.25
N LEU A 320 12.29 3.61 -19.54
CA LEU A 320 13.67 3.42 -19.09
C LEU A 320 13.67 3.18 -17.59
N GLU A 321 14.29 2.09 -17.18
CA GLU A 321 14.57 1.84 -15.76
C GLU A 321 16.03 2.23 -15.48
N THR A 322 16.22 3.12 -14.50
CA THR A 322 17.53 3.59 -14.08
C THR A 322 17.83 3.13 -12.65
N VAL A 323 19.09 2.90 -12.36
CA VAL A 323 19.57 2.56 -11.01
C VAL A 323 20.58 3.63 -10.58
N ASN A 324 20.37 4.18 -9.40
CA ASN A 324 21.32 5.08 -8.77
C ASN A 324 22.41 4.25 -8.09
N ASP A 325 23.65 4.39 -8.54
CA ASP A 325 24.80 3.57 -8.10
C ASP A 325 25.63 4.28 -6.99
N ASN A 326 25.15 5.40 -6.41
CA ASN A 326 25.97 6.20 -5.49
C ASN A 326 25.32 6.51 -4.14
N ASN A 327 26.09 6.20 -3.10
CA ASN A 327 25.94 6.73 -1.74
C ASN A 327 26.43 8.19 -1.57
N ASP A 328 26.74 8.91 -2.66
CA ASP A 328 27.22 10.30 -2.61
C ASP A 328 26.18 11.26 -3.18
N GLU A 329 25.67 12.14 -2.33
CA GLU A 329 24.55 13.08 -2.57
C GLU A 329 24.84 14.19 -3.62
N LYS A 330 25.97 14.17 -4.33
CA LYS A 330 26.39 15.29 -5.20
C LYS A 330 26.51 15.03 -6.69
N ILE A 331 26.42 13.79 -7.15
CA ILE A 331 26.48 13.47 -8.58
C ILE A 331 25.44 12.43 -8.92
N ILE A 332 24.41 12.83 -9.68
CA ILE A 332 23.40 11.90 -10.22
C ILE A 332 24.05 11.13 -11.37
N ASN A 333 24.63 9.97 -11.09
CA ASN A 333 25.03 8.99 -12.10
C ASN A 333 23.94 7.93 -12.20
N GLU A 334 22.89 8.22 -12.95
CA GLU A 334 21.86 7.22 -13.26
C GLU A 334 22.37 6.35 -14.40
N LYS A 335 22.54 5.04 -14.15
CA LYS A 335 22.78 4.04 -15.20
C LYS A 335 21.45 3.43 -15.63
N ILE A 336 21.21 3.41 -16.94
CA ILE A 336 20.05 2.73 -17.49
C ILE A 336 20.24 1.24 -17.27
N GLN A 337 19.30 0.59 -16.59
CA GLN A 337 19.31 -0.84 -16.30
C GLN A 337 18.55 -1.64 -17.34
N SER A 338 17.41 -1.15 -17.75
CA SER A 338 16.57 -1.81 -18.76
C SER A 338 15.85 -0.79 -19.63
N LEU A 339 15.53 -1.23 -20.85
CA LEU A 339 14.68 -0.50 -21.80
C LEU A 339 13.51 -1.40 -22.17
N SER A 340 12.29 -0.91 -21.96
CA SER A 340 11.07 -1.59 -22.39
C SER A 340 10.35 -0.78 -23.46
N ILE A 341 9.91 -1.44 -24.53
CA ILE A 341 9.23 -0.86 -25.68
C ILE A 341 7.89 -1.56 -25.88
N TYR A 342 6.82 -0.78 -25.92
CA TYR A 342 5.49 -1.29 -26.25
C TYR A 342 5.23 -1.24 -27.75
N ASN A 343 4.97 -2.41 -28.33
CA ASN A 343 4.51 -2.57 -29.71
C ASN A 343 2.98 -2.58 -29.74
N LYS A 344 2.39 -1.49 -30.24
CA LYS A 344 0.94 -1.31 -30.29
C LYS A 344 0.25 -2.27 -31.28
N GLU A 345 0.92 -2.64 -32.37
CA GLU A 345 0.34 -3.48 -33.43
C GLU A 345 0.18 -4.92 -32.97
N GLU A 346 1.15 -5.42 -32.22
CA GLU A 346 1.16 -6.79 -31.68
C GLU A 346 0.63 -6.87 -30.25
N ASN A 347 0.39 -5.71 -29.60
CA ASN A 347 -0.02 -5.59 -28.20
C ASN A 347 0.96 -6.25 -27.22
N GLU A 348 2.25 -6.19 -27.52
CA GLU A 348 3.33 -6.80 -26.77
C GLU A 348 4.32 -5.78 -26.20
N VAL A 349 4.99 -6.12 -25.11
CA VAL A 349 6.11 -5.37 -24.55
C VAL A 349 7.40 -6.14 -24.76
N TYR A 350 8.35 -5.52 -25.42
CA TYR A 350 9.71 -6.03 -25.55
C TYR A 350 10.62 -5.36 -24.54
N SER A 351 11.37 -6.14 -23.77
CA SER A 351 12.30 -5.62 -22.76
C SER A 351 13.72 -6.07 -23.06
N ILE A 352 14.67 -5.16 -22.86
CA ILE A 352 16.11 -5.42 -22.98
C ILE A 352 16.71 -5.20 -21.60
N ASP A 353 17.43 -6.19 -21.10
CA ASP A 353 18.28 -6.07 -19.91
C ASP A 353 19.68 -5.65 -20.36
N LEU A 354 20.00 -4.36 -20.17
CA LEU A 354 21.27 -3.79 -20.59
C LEU A 354 22.46 -4.23 -19.72
N LYS A 355 22.22 -4.95 -18.61
CA LYS A 355 23.31 -5.56 -17.81
C LYS A 355 23.89 -6.83 -18.40
N LYS A 356 23.18 -7.46 -19.34
CA LYS A 356 23.59 -8.75 -19.93
C LYS A 356 24.26 -8.62 -21.30
N GLU A 357 24.39 -7.41 -21.83
CA GLU A 357 24.94 -7.14 -23.17
C GLU A 357 26.30 -6.42 -23.14
N GLU A 358 27.12 -6.59 -22.07
CA GLU A 358 28.55 -6.25 -22.10
C GLU A 358 29.40 -7.41 -22.63
#